data_1da6b155282f65e847387d3a8881e93f
#
_entry.id   1da6b155282f65e847387d3a8881e93f
#
_cell.length_a   1.000
_cell.length_b   1.000
_cell.length_c   1.000
_cell.angle_alpha   90.00
_cell.angle_beta   90.00
_cell.angle_gamma   90.00
#
_symmetry.space_group_name_H-M   'P 1'
#
loop_
_entity.id
_entity.type
_entity.pdbx_description
1 polymer ?
#
loop_
_entity_poly.entity_id
_entity_poly.type
_entity_poly.pdbx_seq_one_letter_code
_entity_poly.pdbx_strand_id
1 'polypeptide(L)'
;MATVVPPVTQDATSSKGPTAMVFMNMGGPSTTDEVGDFLSRLFADGDLIPLGRLQGYLGPLISRRRTPKIQKQYAAIGGGSPIRKWSEYQSGEMCKILDRISPETAPHKPYVAFRYADPLTEEMYTRLLEDGFGAGKGGRAVAFTQYPQYSCSTTGSSLNELWKWRNRLEGKRVIGEVEPEGSITWSVIDRWPVHPGLVEAFAQNVEAQLATYPEEKRKDVVLLFSAHSLPMSVVNRGDTYPAEVAATVYAVMQRLGFSNPYRLCWQSQVGPSAWLGAQTSDTVQHYVEQGQTDLVLIPIAFTSDHIETLFELDQEVIHEAGHPGVKRAESLNGSPIFIQALADIAYAHLRGGESCSKQMGLRCQGCKSERCLEQKKFFVGQSNLLSV
;
A
#
# COMPACT_ATOMS: atom_id res chain seq x y z
N MET A 1 -14.17 -1.07 -19.37
CA MET A 1 -15.58 -0.73 -19.13
C MET A 1 -15.73 -0.50 -17.65
N ALA A 2 -16.07 0.70 -17.23
CA ALA A 2 -16.38 0.95 -15.83
C ALA A 2 -17.60 0.09 -15.47
N THR A 3 -17.43 -0.88 -14.58
CA THR A 3 -18.55 -1.62 -14.01
C THR A 3 -19.39 -0.63 -13.23
N VAL A 4 -20.59 -0.33 -13.75
CA VAL A 4 -21.56 0.50 -13.04
C VAL A 4 -21.94 -0.25 -11.76
N VAL A 5 -21.40 0.19 -10.63
CA VAL A 5 -21.80 -0.33 -9.34
C VAL A 5 -23.22 0.21 -9.06
N PRO A 6 -24.22 -0.63 -8.83
CA PRO A 6 -25.57 -0.14 -8.58
C PRO A 6 -25.59 0.74 -7.32
N PRO A 7 -26.43 1.78 -7.26
CA PRO A 7 -26.56 2.61 -6.07
C PRO A 7 -26.95 1.77 -4.86
N VAL A 8 -26.51 2.22 -3.68
CA VAL A 8 -26.92 1.61 -2.41
C VAL A 8 -28.40 1.91 -2.20
N THR A 9 -29.23 0.87 -2.15
CA THR A 9 -30.63 0.98 -1.81
C THR A 9 -30.84 0.54 -0.35
N GLN A 10 -31.86 1.10 0.32
CA GLN A 10 -32.22 0.72 1.69
C GLN A 10 -32.74 -0.73 1.81
N ASP A 11 -33.04 -1.35 0.67
CA ASP A 11 -33.52 -2.74 0.60
C ASP A 11 -32.38 -3.77 0.49
N ALA A 12 -31.18 -3.43 0.98
CA ALA A 12 -30.11 -4.40 1.09
C ALA A 12 -30.57 -5.60 1.90
N THR A 13 -30.55 -6.77 1.31
CA THR A 13 -31.07 -8.03 1.88
C THR A 13 -30.24 -8.53 3.07
N SER A 14 -29.11 -7.90 3.36
CA SER A 14 -28.23 -8.25 4.47
C SER A 14 -28.42 -7.31 5.66
N SER A 15 -28.32 -7.84 6.87
CA SER A 15 -28.53 -7.08 8.11
C SER A 15 -27.44 -6.01 8.39
N LYS A 16 -26.29 -6.10 7.73
CA LYS A 16 -25.11 -5.25 7.96
C LYS A 16 -24.48 -4.66 6.70
N GLY A 17 -24.98 -5.01 5.53
CA GLY A 17 -24.55 -4.46 4.25
C GLY A 17 -25.38 -3.26 3.79
N PRO A 18 -25.04 -2.64 2.68
CA PRO A 18 -23.84 -2.86 1.86
C PRO A 18 -22.57 -2.32 2.52
N THR A 19 -21.44 -2.87 2.09
CA THR A 19 -20.11 -2.48 2.60
C THR A 19 -19.22 -1.96 1.46
N ALA A 20 -18.72 -0.75 1.59
CA ALA A 20 -17.70 -0.21 0.68
C ALA A 20 -16.32 -0.71 1.10
N MET A 21 -15.60 -1.34 0.17
CA MET A 21 -14.21 -1.78 0.36
C MET A 21 -13.29 -0.84 -0.39
N VAL A 22 -12.61 0.06 0.33
CA VAL A 22 -11.81 1.14 -0.25
C VAL A 22 -10.34 0.79 -0.20
N PHE A 23 -9.77 0.38 -1.32
CA PHE A 23 -8.33 0.14 -1.46
C PHE A 23 -7.58 1.47 -1.52
N MET A 24 -6.67 1.67 -0.58
CA MET A 24 -5.89 2.91 -0.45
C MET A 24 -4.42 2.67 -0.76
N ASN A 25 -3.89 3.45 -1.70
CA ASN A 25 -2.48 3.39 -2.10
C ASN A 25 -1.97 4.80 -2.49
N MET A 26 -0.67 4.96 -2.71
CA MET A 26 -0.09 6.20 -3.24
C MET A 26 -0.55 6.47 -4.67
N GLY A 27 -0.75 5.41 -5.44
CA GLY A 27 -1.05 5.47 -6.85
C GLY A 27 0.19 5.69 -7.71
N GLY A 28 -0.03 5.79 -8.99
CA GLY A 28 0.98 6.11 -9.99
C GLY A 28 0.30 6.57 -11.27
N PRO A 29 0.95 7.38 -12.10
CA PRO A 29 0.36 7.90 -13.33
C PRO A 29 0.02 6.75 -14.28
N SER A 30 -1.20 6.72 -14.79
CA SER A 30 -1.67 5.70 -15.74
C SER A 30 -1.10 5.92 -17.14
N THR A 31 -0.68 7.15 -17.43
CA THR A 31 -0.04 7.56 -18.70
C THR A 31 1.17 8.44 -18.42
N THR A 32 2.05 8.58 -19.42
CA THR A 32 3.20 9.51 -19.33
C THR A 32 2.78 10.96 -19.17
N ASP A 33 1.60 11.34 -19.66
CA ASP A 33 1.12 12.73 -19.58
C ASP A 33 0.73 13.11 -18.13
N GLU A 34 0.25 12.16 -17.34
CA GLU A 34 -0.13 12.37 -15.94
C GLU A 34 1.07 12.52 -14.98
N VAL A 35 2.29 12.23 -15.43
CA VAL A 35 3.51 12.25 -14.57
C VAL A 35 3.74 13.61 -13.94
N GLY A 36 3.49 14.70 -14.69
CA GLY A 36 3.66 16.07 -14.18
C GLY A 36 2.75 16.36 -12.98
N ASP A 37 1.48 16.04 -13.10
CA ASP A 37 0.47 16.24 -12.06
C ASP A 37 0.73 15.32 -10.86
N PHE A 38 1.06 14.06 -11.10
CA PHE A 38 1.45 13.11 -10.06
C PHE A 38 2.61 13.64 -9.21
N LEU A 39 3.71 14.06 -9.85
CA LEU A 39 4.87 14.62 -9.16
C LEU A 39 4.55 15.93 -8.44
N SER A 40 3.70 16.78 -9.03
CA SER A 40 3.27 18.03 -8.41
C SER A 40 2.53 17.78 -7.09
N ARG A 41 1.58 16.84 -7.07
CA ARG A 41 0.85 16.43 -5.87
C ARG A 41 1.80 15.79 -4.83
N LEU A 42 2.71 14.94 -5.27
CA LEU A 42 3.67 14.26 -4.39
C LEU A 42 4.64 15.23 -3.72
N PHE A 43 5.21 16.18 -4.46
CA PHE A 43 6.11 17.20 -3.90
C PHE A 43 5.40 18.32 -3.14
N ALA A 44 4.09 18.47 -3.29
CA ALA A 44 3.29 19.37 -2.47
C ALA A 44 3.00 18.79 -1.07
N ASP A 45 3.14 17.48 -0.87
CA ASP A 45 2.86 16.83 0.41
C ASP A 45 4.05 16.90 1.38
N GLY A 46 3.95 17.79 2.37
CA GLY A 46 4.94 17.94 3.42
C GLY A 46 4.99 16.77 4.41
N ASP A 47 4.00 15.88 4.45
CA ASP A 47 4.04 14.66 5.26
C ASP A 47 5.00 13.63 4.68
N LEU A 48 5.12 13.60 3.34
CA LEU A 48 6.02 12.70 2.62
C LEU A 48 7.40 13.34 2.42
N ILE A 49 7.43 14.57 1.87
CA ILE A 49 8.66 15.30 1.52
C ILE A 49 8.65 16.65 2.23
N PRO A 50 9.20 16.75 3.46
CA PRO A 50 9.17 17.98 4.23
C PRO A 50 10.19 19.00 3.69
N LEU A 51 9.75 19.93 2.85
CA LEU A 51 10.54 21.08 2.37
C LEU A 51 10.37 22.33 3.26
N GLY A 52 9.67 22.19 4.38
CA GLY A 52 9.45 23.24 5.36
C GLY A 52 8.65 24.41 4.80
N ARG A 53 9.01 25.64 5.20
CA ARG A 53 8.31 26.87 4.77
C ARG A 53 8.39 27.13 3.27
N LEU A 54 9.30 26.49 2.57
CA LEU A 54 9.49 26.66 1.12
C LEU A 54 8.73 25.62 0.28
N GLN A 55 7.88 24.79 0.91
CA GLN A 55 7.11 23.72 0.23
C GLN A 55 6.39 24.23 -1.02
N GLY A 56 5.68 25.35 -0.93
CA GLY A 56 4.90 25.91 -2.03
C GLY A 56 5.74 26.40 -3.24
N TYR A 57 7.02 26.69 -3.04
CA TYR A 57 7.93 27.14 -4.11
C TYR A 57 8.80 26.01 -4.64
N LEU A 58 9.40 25.25 -3.73
CA LEU A 58 10.34 24.17 -4.12
C LEU A 58 9.62 22.95 -4.69
N GLY A 59 8.44 22.61 -4.18
CA GLY A 59 7.66 21.48 -4.69
C GLY A 59 7.40 21.56 -6.19
N PRO A 60 6.76 22.63 -6.72
CA PRO A 60 6.51 22.81 -8.14
C PRO A 60 7.81 22.84 -8.99
N LEU A 61 8.87 23.48 -8.49
CA LEU A 61 10.14 23.56 -9.20
C LEU A 61 10.80 22.19 -9.35
N ILE A 62 10.84 21.40 -8.29
CA ILE A 62 11.39 20.04 -8.28
C ILE A 62 10.57 19.14 -9.19
N SER A 63 9.23 19.20 -9.08
CA SER A 63 8.32 18.45 -9.94
C SER A 63 8.60 18.71 -11.42
N ARG A 64 8.57 19.98 -11.84
CA ARG A 64 8.81 20.37 -13.23
C ARG A 64 10.18 19.91 -13.76
N ARG A 65 11.22 19.99 -12.93
CA ARG A 65 12.57 19.55 -13.32
C ARG A 65 12.68 18.04 -13.46
N ARG A 66 11.95 17.28 -12.63
CA ARG A 66 12.01 15.80 -12.62
C ARG A 66 11.09 15.16 -13.65
N THR A 67 10.01 15.82 -14.04
CA THR A 67 8.97 15.27 -14.93
C THR A 67 9.55 14.63 -16.19
N PRO A 68 10.47 15.26 -16.99
CA PRO A 68 10.94 14.66 -18.23
C PRO A 68 11.74 13.35 -18.01
N LYS A 69 12.50 13.26 -16.90
CA LYS A 69 13.23 12.02 -16.56
C LYS A 69 12.25 10.92 -16.18
N ILE A 70 11.27 11.23 -15.34
CA ILE A 70 10.30 10.25 -14.85
C ILE A 70 9.35 9.79 -15.96
N GLN A 71 8.98 10.68 -16.91
CA GLN A 71 8.22 10.28 -18.11
C GLN A 71 8.95 9.23 -18.93
N LYS A 72 10.27 9.35 -19.10
CA LYS A 72 11.08 8.34 -19.80
C LYS A 72 11.07 6.99 -19.06
N GLN A 73 11.12 7.01 -17.75
CA GLN A 73 11.06 5.79 -16.93
C GLN A 73 9.69 5.10 -17.06
N TYR A 74 8.59 5.86 -17.01
CA TYR A 74 7.26 5.29 -17.25
C TYR A 74 7.08 4.80 -18.68
N ALA A 75 7.63 5.51 -19.67
CA ALA A 75 7.62 5.05 -21.06
C ALA A 75 8.34 3.69 -21.22
N ALA A 76 9.45 3.48 -20.51
CA ALA A 76 10.22 2.24 -20.55
C ALA A 76 9.48 1.02 -19.96
N ILE A 77 8.50 1.24 -19.08
CA ILE A 77 7.67 0.17 -18.47
C ILE A 77 6.29 0.01 -19.11
N GLY A 78 6.08 0.59 -20.29
CA GLY A 78 4.83 0.43 -21.05
C GLY A 78 3.92 1.67 -21.12
N GLY A 79 4.43 2.85 -20.71
CA GLY A 79 3.73 4.13 -20.88
C GLY A 79 2.96 4.63 -19.66
N GLY A 80 2.96 3.87 -18.56
CA GLY A 80 2.31 4.24 -17.30
C GLY A 80 2.49 3.18 -16.21
N SER A 81 1.99 3.47 -15.02
CA SER A 81 2.00 2.52 -13.91
C SER A 81 0.84 1.52 -14.01
N PRO A 82 1.08 0.21 -13.86
CA PRO A 82 0.01 -0.78 -13.81
C PRO A 82 -0.72 -0.81 -12.44
N ILE A 83 -0.33 0.00 -11.47
CA ILE A 83 -0.85 -0.06 -10.10
C ILE A 83 -2.37 0.12 -10.01
N ARG A 84 -2.96 0.98 -10.87
CA ARG A 84 -4.42 1.17 -10.94
C ARG A 84 -5.11 -0.11 -11.40
N LYS A 85 -4.64 -0.70 -12.51
CA LYS A 85 -5.17 -1.97 -13.04
C LYS A 85 -5.16 -3.06 -11.97
N TRP A 86 -4.04 -3.21 -11.25
CA TRP A 86 -3.93 -4.23 -10.21
C TRP A 86 -4.80 -3.93 -9.00
N SER A 87 -4.88 -2.67 -8.55
CA SER A 87 -5.75 -2.30 -7.43
C SER A 87 -7.23 -2.54 -7.73
N GLU A 88 -7.69 -2.18 -8.93
CA GLU A 88 -9.07 -2.44 -9.38
C GLU A 88 -9.35 -3.94 -9.50
N TYR A 89 -8.42 -4.72 -10.05
CA TYR A 89 -8.55 -6.17 -10.18
C TYR A 89 -8.60 -6.86 -8.80
N GLN A 90 -7.61 -6.56 -7.94
CA GLN A 90 -7.50 -7.15 -6.61
C GLN A 90 -8.74 -6.85 -5.76
N SER A 91 -9.19 -5.58 -5.73
CA SER A 91 -10.37 -5.19 -4.97
C SER A 91 -11.66 -5.83 -5.50
N GLY A 92 -11.80 -5.90 -6.83
CA GLY A 92 -12.96 -6.52 -7.47
C GLY A 92 -13.06 -8.02 -7.19
N GLU A 93 -11.96 -8.76 -7.36
CA GLU A 93 -11.93 -10.21 -7.08
C GLU A 93 -12.09 -10.50 -5.59
N MET A 94 -11.46 -9.72 -4.71
CA MET A 94 -11.66 -9.81 -3.27
C MET A 94 -13.15 -9.64 -2.88
N CYS A 95 -13.83 -8.63 -3.42
CA CYS A 95 -15.25 -8.40 -3.13
C CYS A 95 -16.14 -9.55 -3.56
N LYS A 96 -15.86 -10.18 -4.71
CA LYS A 96 -16.59 -11.38 -5.16
C LYS A 96 -16.43 -12.57 -4.19
N ILE A 97 -15.25 -12.71 -3.59
CA ILE A 97 -15.02 -13.73 -2.56
C ILE A 97 -15.78 -13.36 -1.29
N LEU A 98 -15.70 -12.11 -0.85
CA LEU A 98 -16.38 -11.62 0.35
C LEU A 98 -17.91 -11.80 0.26
N ASP A 99 -18.52 -11.56 -0.88
CA ASP A 99 -19.97 -11.76 -1.07
C ASP A 99 -20.39 -13.21 -0.79
N ARG A 100 -19.50 -14.17 -1.01
CA ARG A 100 -19.75 -15.59 -0.72
C ARG A 100 -19.50 -15.98 0.73
N ILE A 101 -18.42 -15.41 1.35
CA ILE A 101 -17.97 -15.85 2.68
C ILE A 101 -18.52 -14.97 3.82
N SER A 102 -19.02 -13.77 3.51
CA SER A 102 -19.62 -12.83 4.47
C SER A 102 -20.94 -12.25 3.92
N PRO A 103 -21.95 -13.10 3.67
CA PRO A 103 -23.21 -12.65 3.08
C PRO A 103 -23.96 -11.64 3.96
N GLU A 104 -23.73 -11.64 5.28
CA GLU A 104 -24.33 -10.70 6.23
C GLU A 104 -23.85 -9.26 6.08
N THR A 105 -22.69 -9.04 5.43
CA THR A 105 -22.13 -7.71 5.16
C THR A 105 -22.16 -7.34 3.67
N ALA A 106 -22.67 -8.25 2.84
CA ALA A 106 -22.83 -8.06 1.40
C ALA A 106 -23.98 -7.06 1.06
N PRO A 107 -23.99 -6.49 -0.15
CA PRO A 107 -22.96 -6.60 -1.17
C PRO A 107 -21.70 -5.80 -0.82
N HIS A 108 -20.54 -6.34 -1.19
CA HIS A 108 -19.27 -5.64 -1.04
C HIS A 108 -18.93 -4.89 -2.34
N LYS A 109 -18.73 -3.57 -2.21
CA LYS A 109 -18.48 -2.69 -3.36
C LYS A 109 -17.02 -2.23 -3.38
N PRO A 110 -16.26 -2.53 -4.46
CA PRO A 110 -14.86 -2.14 -4.54
C PRO A 110 -14.72 -0.66 -4.93
N TYR A 111 -13.83 0.04 -4.23
CA TYR A 111 -13.38 1.39 -4.54
C TYR A 111 -11.86 1.46 -4.46
N VAL A 112 -11.26 2.35 -5.24
CA VAL A 112 -9.83 2.64 -5.19
C VAL A 112 -9.66 4.12 -4.88
N ALA A 113 -8.77 4.43 -3.95
CA ALA A 113 -8.43 5.78 -3.53
C ALA A 113 -6.92 5.94 -3.54
N PHE A 114 -6.40 6.71 -4.47
CA PHE A 114 -4.99 7.04 -4.52
C PHE A 114 -4.69 8.39 -3.87
N ARG A 115 -3.46 8.51 -3.36
CA ARG A 115 -3.00 9.72 -2.71
C ARG A 115 -2.56 10.79 -3.70
N TYR A 116 -1.93 10.39 -4.82
CA TYR A 116 -1.28 11.32 -5.77
C TYR A 116 -1.66 11.12 -7.23
N ALA A 117 -2.40 10.07 -7.56
CA ALA A 117 -2.88 9.75 -8.90
C ALA A 117 -4.39 9.51 -8.91
N ASP A 118 -5.00 9.51 -10.08
CA ASP A 118 -6.43 9.25 -10.22
C ASP A 118 -6.72 7.71 -10.13
N PRO A 119 -7.81 7.31 -9.45
CA PRO A 119 -8.80 8.14 -8.76
C PRO A 119 -8.27 8.66 -7.41
N LEU A 120 -8.34 9.98 -7.22
CA LEU A 120 -7.94 10.60 -5.96
C LEU A 120 -8.92 10.26 -4.82
N THR A 121 -8.46 10.41 -3.58
CA THR A 121 -9.31 10.20 -2.40
C THR A 121 -10.57 11.07 -2.41
N GLU A 122 -10.50 12.30 -2.96
CA GLU A 122 -11.66 13.18 -3.15
C GLU A 122 -12.68 12.55 -4.09
N GLU A 123 -12.25 12.09 -5.25
CA GLU A 123 -13.10 11.48 -6.27
C GLU A 123 -13.76 10.21 -5.75
N MET A 124 -12.97 9.36 -5.10
CA MET A 124 -13.50 8.15 -4.46
C MET A 124 -14.57 8.49 -3.42
N TYR A 125 -14.32 9.49 -2.56
CA TYR A 125 -15.29 9.87 -1.51
C TYR A 125 -16.56 10.44 -2.11
N THR A 126 -16.45 11.30 -3.12
CA THR A 126 -17.61 11.83 -3.86
C THR A 126 -18.42 10.68 -4.47
N ARG A 127 -17.75 9.70 -5.07
CA ARG A 127 -18.39 8.51 -5.62
C ARG A 127 -19.12 7.68 -4.55
N LEU A 128 -18.56 7.55 -3.35
CA LEU A 128 -19.25 6.88 -2.23
C LEU A 128 -20.59 7.56 -1.91
N LEU A 129 -20.58 8.89 -1.84
CA LEU A 129 -21.81 9.66 -1.56
C LEU A 129 -22.84 9.53 -2.69
N GLU A 130 -22.41 9.57 -3.95
CA GLU A 130 -23.26 9.35 -5.12
C GLU A 130 -23.87 7.95 -5.14
N ASP A 131 -23.10 6.93 -4.76
CA ASP A 131 -23.55 5.55 -4.65
C ASP A 131 -24.44 5.31 -3.42
N GLY A 132 -24.68 6.33 -2.59
CA GLY A 132 -25.66 6.32 -1.49
C GLY A 132 -25.08 5.95 -0.13
N PHE A 133 -23.76 5.97 0.06
CA PHE A 133 -23.16 5.91 1.39
C PHE A 133 -23.15 7.31 2.02
N GLY A 134 -23.35 7.41 3.33
CA GLY A 134 -23.39 8.70 4.03
C GLY A 134 -24.58 9.59 3.65
N ALA A 135 -24.38 10.91 3.76
CA ALA A 135 -25.39 11.92 3.41
C ALA A 135 -26.78 11.69 4.01
N GLY A 136 -26.84 11.28 5.28
CA GLY A 136 -28.07 10.95 5.98
C GLY A 136 -28.56 9.51 5.79
N LYS A 137 -27.91 8.70 4.97
CA LYS A 137 -28.27 7.30 4.67
C LYS A 137 -27.44 6.29 5.46
N GLY A 138 -26.31 6.73 6.05
CA GLY A 138 -25.38 5.84 6.74
C GLY A 138 -24.57 4.98 5.79
N GLY A 139 -24.30 3.76 6.18
CA GLY A 139 -23.52 2.78 5.43
C GLY A 139 -22.16 2.53 6.07
N ARG A 140 -21.56 1.42 5.70
CA ARG A 140 -20.26 0.97 6.19
C ARG A 140 -19.19 1.10 5.13
N ALA A 141 -18.01 1.62 5.49
CA ALA A 141 -16.86 1.64 4.63
C ALA A 141 -15.60 1.14 5.36
N VAL A 142 -14.82 0.32 4.70
CA VAL A 142 -13.53 -0.19 5.17
C VAL A 142 -12.42 0.42 4.35
N ALA A 143 -11.59 1.24 4.96
CA ALA A 143 -10.34 1.72 4.37
C ALA A 143 -9.30 0.59 4.44
N PHE A 144 -9.04 -0.07 3.33
CA PHE A 144 -8.09 -1.17 3.26
C PHE A 144 -6.79 -0.68 2.62
N THR A 145 -5.77 -0.43 3.45
CA THR A 145 -4.49 0.06 2.95
C THR A 145 -3.72 -1.06 2.23
N GLN A 146 -3.24 -0.75 1.04
CA GLN A 146 -2.47 -1.68 0.22
C GLN A 146 -0.97 -1.65 0.57
N TYR A 147 -0.67 -1.27 1.79
CA TYR A 147 0.65 -1.33 2.40
C TYR A 147 0.59 -2.37 3.53
N PRO A 148 1.15 -3.58 3.34
CA PRO A 148 1.13 -4.61 4.39
C PRO A 148 1.76 -4.12 5.69
N GLN A 149 2.85 -3.33 5.56
CA GLN A 149 3.60 -2.74 6.66
C GLN A 149 3.20 -1.28 6.85
N TYR A 150 2.89 -0.90 8.08
CA TYR A 150 2.52 0.47 8.40
C TYR A 150 3.73 1.42 8.33
N SER A 151 3.54 2.55 7.65
CA SER A 151 4.38 3.75 7.79
C SER A 151 3.52 5.00 7.88
N CYS A 152 4.00 6.01 8.60
CA CYS A 152 3.35 7.31 8.61
C CYS A 152 3.40 8.00 7.23
N SER A 153 4.40 7.66 6.41
CA SER A 153 4.57 8.20 5.05
C SER A 153 3.62 7.57 4.02
N THR A 154 3.10 6.38 4.29
CA THR A 154 2.18 5.64 3.40
C THR A 154 0.79 5.53 4.00
N THR A 155 0.56 4.58 4.89
CA THR A 155 -0.73 4.39 5.58
C THR A 155 -1.19 5.67 6.28
N GLY A 156 -0.30 6.29 7.05
CA GLY A 156 -0.62 7.53 7.78
C GLY A 156 -1.03 8.67 6.85
N SER A 157 -0.27 8.89 5.77
CA SER A 157 -0.57 9.93 4.77
C SER A 157 -1.90 9.68 4.07
N SER A 158 -2.16 8.44 3.64
CA SER A 158 -3.42 8.07 2.99
C SER A 158 -4.64 8.27 3.90
N LEU A 159 -4.53 7.88 5.16
CA LEU A 159 -5.60 8.05 6.14
C LEU A 159 -5.80 9.53 6.56
N ASN A 160 -4.73 10.32 6.58
CA ASN A 160 -4.85 11.78 6.78
C ASN A 160 -5.64 12.45 5.66
N GLU A 161 -5.47 11.99 4.42
CA GLU A 161 -6.24 12.49 3.28
C GLU A 161 -7.71 12.04 3.33
N LEU A 162 -7.96 10.78 3.69
CA LEU A 162 -9.32 10.30 3.91
C LEU A 162 -10.05 11.11 5.00
N TRP A 163 -9.39 11.35 6.14
CA TRP A 163 -9.91 12.18 7.23
C TRP A 163 -10.23 13.61 6.78
N LYS A 164 -9.36 14.21 5.98
CA LYS A 164 -9.57 15.55 5.40
C LYS A 164 -10.83 15.59 4.53
N TRP A 165 -11.01 14.63 3.62
CA TRP A 165 -12.16 14.63 2.71
C TRP A 165 -13.45 14.23 3.41
N ARG A 166 -13.40 13.30 4.37
CA ARG A 166 -14.53 13.02 5.25
C ARG A 166 -15.04 14.31 5.90
N ASN A 167 -14.15 15.10 6.50
CA ASN A 167 -14.56 16.34 7.16
C ASN A 167 -15.05 17.42 6.21
N ARG A 168 -14.58 17.42 4.97
CA ARG A 168 -15.04 18.39 3.96
C ARG A 168 -16.42 18.04 3.39
N LEU A 169 -16.69 16.78 3.17
CA LEU A 169 -17.86 16.31 2.44
C LEU A 169 -19.02 15.90 3.36
N GLU A 170 -18.74 15.39 4.55
CA GLU A 170 -19.77 15.03 5.55
C GLU A 170 -19.83 16.00 6.74
N GLY A 171 -19.11 17.11 6.68
CA GLY A 171 -19.05 18.10 7.75
C GLY A 171 -17.91 17.85 8.76
N LYS A 172 -17.41 18.94 9.33
CA LYS A 172 -16.33 18.89 10.31
C LYS A 172 -16.79 18.16 11.58
N ARG A 173 -16.03 17.17 11.99
CA ARG A 173 -16.27 16.44 13.22
C ARG A 173 -15.39 16.95 14.36
N VAL A 174 -15.98 17.03 15.55
CA VAL A 174 -15.24 17.22 16.80
C VAL A 174 -15.04 15.84 17.43
N ILE A 175 -13.78 15.49 17.71
CA ILE A 175 -13.43 14.19 18.30
C ILE A 175 -14.03 14.08 19.70
N GLY A 176 -14.76 12.99 19.95
CA GLY A 176 -15.47 12.74 21.21
C GLY A 176 -16.96 13.08 21.17
N GLU A 177 -17.45 13.74 20.12
CA GLU A 177 -18.89 13.90 19.88
C GLU A 177 -19.49 12.69 19.15
N VAL A 178 -20.78 12.50 19.30
CA VAL A 178 -21.54 11.47 18.56
C VAL A 178 -21.48 11.75 17.08
N GLU A 179 -21.27 10.71 16.26
CA GLU A 179 -21.37 10.85 14.81
C GLU A 179 -22.75 11.38 14.41
N PRO A 180 -22.81 12.32 13.45
CA PRO A 180 -24.09 12.71 12.87
C PRO A 180 -24.82 11.49 12.32
N GLU A 181 -26.13 11.45 12.56
CA GLU A 181 -26.98 10.37 12.03
C GLU A 181 -26.86 10.30 10.51
N GLY A 182 -26.69 9.08 10.00
CA GLY A 182 -26.55 8.82 8.58
C GLY A 182 -25.17 9.13 8.00
N SER A 183 -24.14 9.38 8.82
CA SER A 183 -22.74 9.40 8.38
C SER A 183 -22.24 8.00 8.00
N ILE A 184 -21.19 7.95 7.17
CA ILE A 184 -20.50 6.68 6.87
C ILE A 184 -19.77 6.19 8.13
N THR A 185 -20.02 4.93 8.51
CA THR A 185 -19.27 4.26 9.57
C THR A 185 -17.99 3.70 9.00
N TRP A 186 -16.87 4.35 9.31
CA TRP A 186 -15.54 3.97 8.83
C TRP A 186 -14.84 3.01 9.77
N SER A 187 -14.17 2.02 9.19
CA SER A 187 -13.13 1.23 9.84
C SER A 187 -11.90 1.12 8.94
N VAL A 188 -10.77 0.66 9.47
CA VAL A 188 -9.53 0.60 8.71
C VAL A 188 -8.75 -0.68 8.96
N ILE A 189 -8.30 -1.30 7.88
CA ILE A 189 -7.26 -2.32 7.87
C ILE A 189 -5.94 -1.59 7.60
N ASP A 190 -5.25 -1.23 8.68
CA ASP A 190 -4.10 -0.31 8.64
C ASP A 190 -2.75 -1.02 8.50
N ARG A 191 -2.68 -2.32 8.77
CA ARG A 191 -1.48 -3.17 8.67
C ARG A 191 -1.83 -4.66 8.67
N TRP A 192 -1.02 -5.45 7.98
CA TRP A 192 -1.18 -6.91 7.88
C TRP A 192 0.12 -7.62 7.47
N PRO A 193 1.29 -7.25 8.05
CA PRO A 193 2.63 -7.60 7.55
C PRO A 193 2.96 -9.10 7.63
N VAL A 194 2.31 -9.82 8.54
CA VAL A 194 2.58 -11.26 8.77
C VAL A 194 1.36 -12.14 8.52
N HIS A 195 0.38 -11.63 7.74
CA HIS A 195 -0.79 -12.45 7.41
C HIS A 195 -0.37 -13.73 6.67
N PRO A 196 -0.84 -14.92 7.08
CA PRO A 196 -0.38 -16.20 6.50
C PRO A 196 -0.50 -16.28 4.98
N GLY A 197 -1.59 -15.77 4.40
CA GLY A 197 -1.79 -15.77 2.96
C GLY A 197 -0.85 -14.83 2.21
N LEU A 198 -0.44 -13.70 2.81
CA LEU A 198 0.60 -12.82 2.26
C LEU A 198 1.94 -13.54 2.24
N VAL A 199 2.30 -14.16 3.36
CA VAL A 199 3.54 -14.93 3.52
C VAL A 199 3.60 -16.09 2.51
N GLU A 200 2.50 -16.84 2.36
CA GLU A 200 2.39 -17.91 1.40
C GLU A 200 2.57 -17.45 -0.05
N ALA A 201 1.91 -16.32 -0.43
CA ALA A 201 2.01 -15.79 -1.78
C ALA A 201 3.46 -15.37 -2.12
N PHE A 202 4.16 -14.70 -1.21
CA PHE A 202 5.58 -14.40 -1.40
C PHE A 202 6.45 -15.67 -1.46
N ALA A 203 6.22 -16.63 -0.56
CA ALA A 203 7.00 -17.85 -0.53
C ALA A 203 6.88 -18.63 -1.85
N GLN A 204 5.66 -18.74 -2.40
CA GLN A 204 5.46 -19.42 -3.70
C GLN A 204 6.15 -18.67 -4.86
N ASN A 205 6.13 -17.35 -4.89
CA ASN A 205 6.84 -16.59 -5.92
C ASN A 205 8.37 -16.80 -5.80
N VAL A 206 8.90 -16.89 -4.58
CA VAL A 206 10.31 -17.22 -4.34
C VAL A 206 10.63 -18.65 -4.80
N GLU A 207 9.83 -19.64 -4.42
CA GLU A 207 9.98 -21.04 -4.84
C GLU A 207 9.94 -21.19 -6.37
N ALA A 208 8.99 -20.49 -7.02
CA ALA A 208 8.89 -20.48 -8.48
C ALA A 208 10.14 -19.88 -9.12
N GLN A 209 10.68 -18.79 -8.55
CA GLN A 209 11.89 -18.17 -9.07
C GLN A 209 13.12 -19.03 -8.83
N LEU A 210 13.26 -19.68 -7.67
CA LEU A 210 14.33 -20.63 -7.37
C LEU A 210 14.31 -21.82 -8.33
N ALA A 211 13.13 -22.29 -8.73
CA ALA A 211 12.99 -23.38 -9.69
C ALA A 211 13.60 -23.10 -11.07
N THR A 212 13.83 -21.83 -11.42
CA THR A 212 14.48 -21.43 -12.68
C THR A 212 16.01 -21.54 -12.65
N TYR A 213 16.61 -21.87 -11.51
CA TYR A 213 18.04 -22.15 -11.40
C TYR A 213 18.30 -23.67 -11.50
N PRO A 214 19.52 -24.08 -11.91
CA PRO A 214 19.96 -25.46 -11.85
C PRO A 214 19.79 -26.02 -10.43
N GLU A 215 19.33 -27.27 -10.32
CA GLU A 215 18.95 -27.85 -9.03
C GLU A 215 20.09 -27.83 -8.00
N GLU A 216 21.30 -28.10 -8.45
CA GLU A 216 22.51 -28.09 -7.63
C GLU A 216 22.87 -26.72 -7.06
N LYS A 217 22.43 -25.65 -7.72
CA LYS A 217 22.71 -24.24 -7.31
C LYS A 217 21.63 -23.65 -6.41
N ARG A 218 20.42 -24.20 -6.41
CA ARG A 218 19.24 -23.57 -5.78
C ARG A 218 19.45 -23.20 -4.32
N LYS A 219 20.21 -24.02 -3.56
CA LYS A 219 20.48 -23.79 -2.14
C LYS A 219 21.44 -22.63 -1.88
N ASP A 220 22.28 -22.33 -2.86
CA ASP A 220 23.31 -21.29 -2.74
C ASP A 220 22.83 -19.93 -3.28
N VAL A 221 21.66 -19.88 -3.92
CA VAL A 221 21.04 -18.62 -4.38
C VAL A 221 20.75 -17.74 -3.18
N VAL A 222 21.21 -16.47 -3.23
CA VAL A 222 20.97 -15.51 -2.16
C VAL A 222 19.63 -14.80 -2.40
N LEU A 223 18.77 -14.79 -1.40
CA LEU A 223 17.49 -14.08 -1.42
C LEU A 223 17.66 -12.64 -0.88
N LEU A 224 17.46 -11.65 -1.75
CA LEU A 224 17.55 -10.23 -1.40
C LEU A 224 16.14 -9.65 -1.30
N PHE A 225 15.64 -9.54 -0.09
CA PHE A 225 14.35 -8.90 0.18
C PHE A 225 14.52 -7.39 0.08
N SER A 226 13.91 -6.78 -0.95
CA SER A 226 13.99 -5.35 -1.20
C SER A 226 12.71 -4.64 -0.82
N ALA A 227 12.82 -3.58 -0.03
CA ALA A 227 11.72 -2.72 0.38
C ALA A 227 12.08 -1.26 0.15
N HIS A 228 11.07 -0.39 -0.04
CA HIS A 228 11.32 1.04 -0.14
C HIS A 228 11.99 1.55 1.14
N SER A 229 13.07 2.31 0.99
CA SER A 229 13.77 2.90 2.13
C SER A 229 12.95 4.03 2.78
N LEU A 230 13.31 4.39 4.00
CA LEU A 230 12.78 5.55 4.71
C LEU A 230 13.92 6.48 5.17
N PRO A 231 13.68 7.80 5.16
CA PRO A 231 14.60 8.73 5.81
C PRO A 231 14.78 8.39 7.29
N MET A 232 16.01 8.43 7.79
CA MET A 232 16.29 8.17 9.22
C MET A 232 15.54 9.12 10.15
N SER A 233 15.20 10.33 9.69
CA SER A 233 14.36 11.26 10.46
C SER A 233 12.95 10.73 10.72
N VAL A 234 12.41 9.92 9.82
CA VAL A 234 11.10 9.25 9.97
C VAL A 234 11.23 8.07 10.93
N VAL A 235 12.25 7.25 10.76
CA VAL A 235 12.56 6.10 11.63
C VAL A 235 12.78 6.57 13.08
N ASN A 236 13.58 7.61 13.27
CA ASN A 236 13.89 8.15 14.60
C ASN A 236 12.69 8.79 15.32
N ARG A 237 11.61 9.10 14.58
CA ARG A 237 10.33 9.51 15.19
C ARG A 237 9.50 8.34 15.73
N GLY A 238 9.94 7.10 15.51
CA GLY A 238 9.27 5.90 15.98
C GLY A 238 8.35 5.26 14.94
N ASP A 239 8.63 5.43 13.65
CA ASP A 239 7.91 4.72 12.58
C ASP A 239 8.19 3.22 12.66
N THR A 240 7.14 2.40 12.64
CA THR A 240 7.25 0.95 12.84
C THR A 240 7.61 0.18 11.57
N TYR A 241 7.62 0.84 10.42
CA TYR A 241 7.82 0.22 9.11
C TYR A 241 9.04 -0.72 9.03
N PRO A 242 10.24 -0.34 9.49
CA PRO A 242 11.41 -1.23 9.39
C PRO A 242 11.22 -2.54 10.18
N ALA A 243 10.58 -2.47 11.34
CA ALA A 243 10.30 -3.65 12.16
C ALA A 243 9.24 -4.54 11.52
N GLU A 244 8.20 -3.95 10.93
CA GLU A 244 7.13 -4.70 10.26
C GLU A 244 7.64 -5.35 8.95
N VAL A 245 8.50 -4.67 8.18
CA VAL A 245 9.17 -5.27 7.01
C VAL A 245 10.05 -6.46 7.44
N ALA A 246 10.86 -6.29 8.48
CA ALA A 246 11.69 -7.38 8.98
C ALA A 246 10.85 -8.57 9.47
N ALA A 247 9.69 -8.33 10.08
CA ALA A 247 8.76 -9.38 10.49
C ALA A 247 8.18 -10.13 9.28
N THR A 248 7.83 -9.42 8.18
CA THR A 248 7.39 -10.06 6.93
C THR A 248 8.49 -10.95 6.36
N VAL A 249 9.73 -10.44 6.26
CA VAL A 249 10.89 -11.22 5.77
C VAL A 249 11.09 -12.47 6.61
N TYR A 250 11.09 -12.34 7.94
CA TYR A 250 11.28 -13.48 8.83
C TYR A 250 10.18 -14.53 8.66
N ALA A 251 8.91 -14.10 8.55
CA ALA A 251 7.78 -15.00 8.34
C ALA A 251 7.88 -15.76 6.99
N VAL A 252 8.28 -15.08 5.91
CA VAL A 252 8.51 -15.73 4.61
C VAL A 252 9.67 -16.72 4.70
N MET A 253 10.79 -16.35 5.32
CA MET A 253 11.92 -17.27 5.49
C MET A 253 11.57 -18.48 6.37
N GLN A 254 10.77 -18.28 7.40
CA GLN A 254 10.25 -19.38 8.22
C GLN A 254 9.38 -20.33 7.39
N ARG A 255 8.49 -19.81 6.54
CA ARG A 255 7.67 -20.62 5.61
C ARG A 255 8.53 -21.36 4.60
N LEU A 256 9.64 -20.77 4.13
CA LEU A 256 10.63 -21.42 3.24
C LEU A 256 11.57 -22.37 3.98
N GLY A 257 11.43 -22.56 5.30
CA GLY A 257 12.30 -23.42 6.09
C GLY A 257 13.74 -22.92 6.18
N PHE A 258 13.98 -21.61 6.01
CA PHE A 258 15.32 -21.00 5.95
C PHE A 258 16.24 -21.70 4.94
N SER A 259 15.67 -22.05 3.77
CA SER A 259 16.32 -22.87 2.74
C SER A 259 17.54 -22.22 2.08
N ASN A 260 17.64 -20.89 2.13
CA ASN A 260 18.62 -20.10 1.40
C ASN A 260 19.27 -19.03 2.29
N PRO A 261 20.51 -18.60 2.00
CA PRO A 261 21.04 -17.37 2.55
C PRO A 261 20.17 -16.19 2.14
N TYR A 262 19.93 -15.24 3.04
CA TYR A 262 19.06 -14.10 2.76
C TYR A 262 19.51 -12.82 3.43
N ARG A 263 19.06 -11.69 2.88
CA ARG A 263 19.30 -10.35 3.41
C ARG A 263 18.14 -9.43 3.12
N LEU A 264 17.81 -8.54 4.08
CA LEU A 264 16.95 -7.37 3.85
C LEU A 264 17.81 -6.21 3.35
N CYS A 265 17.37 -5.55 2.28
CA CYS A 265 17.98 -4.36 1.70
C CYS A 265 16.90 -3.34 1.34
N TRP A 266 17.32 -2.11 1.01
CA TRP A 266 16.43 -0.98 0.89
C TRP A 266 16.67 -0.24 -0.43
N GLN A 267 15.60 0.10 -1.14
CA GLN A 267 15.64 0.77 -2.45
C GLN A 267 15.07 2.19 -2.41
N SER A 268 15.17 2.91 -3.53
CA SER A 268 14.50 4.19 -3.78
C SER A 268 14.93 5.34 -2.86
N GLN A 269 16.18 5.37 -2.44
CA GLN A 269 16.73 6.49 -1.67
C GLN A 269 16.82 7.76 -2.51
N VAL A 270 16.45 8.91 -1.95
CA VAL A 270 16.44 10.19 -2.66
C VAL A 270 17.09 11.30 -1.84
N GLY A 271 17.97 12.04 -2.50
CA GLY A 271 18.63 13.22 -1.91
C GLY A 271 19.74 12.90 -0.91
N PRO A 272 20.31 13.91 -0.25
CA PRO A 272 21.54 13.77 0.53
C PRO A 272 21.33 13.39 2.00
N SER A 273 20.09 13.27 2.47
CA SER A 273 19.79 12.90 3.86
C SER A 273 20.12 11.43 4.11
N ALA A 274 20.30 11.06 5.37
CA ALA A 274 20.48 9.67 5.77
C ALA A 274 19.16 8.90 5.65
N TRP A 275 19.23 7.71 5.03
CA TRP A 275 18.12 6.77 4.83
C TRP A 275 18.48 5.41 5.44
N LEU A 276 17.49 4.52 5.57
CA LEU A 276 17.74 3.12 5.88
C LEU A 276 18.68 2.49 4.83
N GLY A 277 19.67 1.74 5.26
CA GLY A 277 20.62 0.98 4.45
C GLY A 277 20.69 -0.48 4.88
N ALA A 278 21.35 -1.38 4.17
CA ALA A 278 22.11 -1.20 2.92
C ALA A 278 21.19 -1.00 1.71
N GLN A 279 21.68 -0.26 0.69
CA GLN A 279 20.93 -0.07 -0.56
C GLN A 279 20.89 -1.38 -1.37
N THR A 280 19.78 -1.59 -2.08
CA THR A 280 19.58 -2.80 -2.91
C THR A 280 20.58 -2.85 -4.06
N SER A 281 20.77 -1.76 -4.79
CA SER A 281 21.74 -1.65 -5.89
C SER A 281 23.16 -1.97 -5.44
N ASP A 282 23.64 -1.30 -4.38
CA ASP A 282 24.97 -1.50 -3.84
C ASP A 282 25.17 -2.93 -3.32
N THR A 283 24.10 -3.51 -2.74
CA THR A 283 24.11 -4.88 -2.24
C THR A 283 24.28 -5.88 -3.38
N VAL A 284 23.52 -5.73 -4.46
CA VAL A 284 23.62 -6.59 -5.65
C VAL A 284 25.00 -6.50 -6.26
N GLN A 285 25.49 -5.27 -6.50
CA GLN A 285 26.81 -5.04 -7.07
C GLN A 285 27.91 -5.68 -6.22
N HIS A 286 27.86 -5.50 -4.90
CA HIS A 286 28.83 -6.10 -3.98
C HIS A 286 28.88 -7.62 -4.07
N TYR A 287 27.71 -8.31 -4.14
CA TYR A 287 27.67 -9.76 -4.32
C TYR A 287 28.25 -10.21 -5.66
N VAL A 288 27.91 -9.51 -6.75
CA VAL A 288 28.43 -9.80 -8.10
C VAL A 288 29.94 -9.62 -8.16
N GLU A 289 30.49 -8.56 -7.58
CA GLU A 289 31.95 -8.31 -7.48
C GLU A 289 32.68 -9.40 -6.70
N GLN A 290 32.01 -10.04 -5.74
CA GLN A 290 32.58 -11.19 -5.00
C GLN A 290 32.37 -12.53 -5.70
N GLY A 291 31.81 -12.56 -6.90
CA GLY A 291 31.54 -13.77 -7.66
C GLY A 291 30.26 -14.52 -7.28
N GLN A 292 29.46 -13.95 -6.38
CA GLN A 292 28.12 -14.48 -6.05
C GLN A 292 27.09 -13.85 -6.99
N THR A 293 26.77 -14.55 -8.07
CA THR A 293 25.94 -14.03 -9.15
C THR A 293 24.54 -14.64 -9.23
N ASP A 294 24.25 -15.66 -8.44
CA ASP A 294 22.91 -16.26 -8.38
C ASP A 294 22.11 -15.59 -7.24
N LEU A 295 21.34 -14.55 -7.59
CA LEU A 295 20.61 -13.69 -6.67
C LEU A 295 19.14 -13.61 -7.07
N VAL A 296 18.23 -13.64 -6.10
CA VAL A 296 16.80 -13.35 -6.30
C VAL A 296 16.40 -12.12 -5.51
N LEU A 297 15.94 -11.08 -6.20
CA LEU A 297 15.32 -9.89 -5.63
C LEU A 297 13.85 -10.15 -5.34
N ILE A 298 13.41 -9.90 -4.11
CA ILE A 298 12.02 -10.08 -3.68
C ILE A 298 11.45 -8.71 -3.27
N PRO A 299 10.47 -8.15 -3.98
CA PRO A 299 9.88 -6.85 -3.67
C PRO A 299 8.89 -6.96 -2.50
N ILE A 300 9.41 -7.18 -1.29
CA ILE A 300 8.68 -7.67 -0.10
C ILE A 300 7.64 -6.68 0.47
N ALA A 301 7.74 -5.40 0.17
CA ALA A 301 6.84 -4.38 0.68
C ALA A 301 5.78 -3.90 -0.33
N PHE A 302 5.68 -4.59 -1.48
CA PHE A 302 4.82 -4.18 -2.60
C PHE A 302 3.78 -5.26 -2.92
N THR A 303 2.55 -4.82 -3.18
CA THR A 303 1.42 -5.72 -3.47
C THR A 303 1.17 -5.91 -4.96
N SER A 304 1.85 -5.14 -5.80
CA SER A 304 1.74 -5.23 -7.27
C SER A 304 2.93 -4.57 -7.97
N ASP A 305 3.08 -4.86 -9.25
CA ASP A 305 4.05 -4.18 -10.10
C ASP A 305 3.73 -2.70 -10.27
N HIS A 306 4.78 -1.89 -10.30
CA HIS A 306 4.78 -0.45 -10.51
C HIS A 306 6.21 0.00 -10.89
N ILE A 307 6.48 1.30 -10.88
CA ILE A 307 7.78 1.82 -11.34
C ILE A 307 8.96 1.31 -10.51
N GLU A 308 8.78 1.10 -9.21
CA GLU A 308 9.85 0.65 -8.31
C GLU A 308 10.19 -0.85 -8.48
N THR A 309 9.32 -1.64 -9.10
CA THR A 309 9.63 -3.03 -9.49
C THR A 309 10.07 -3.12 -10.94
N LEU A 310 9.25 -2.59 -11.87
CA LEU A 310 9.48 -2.76 -13.32
C LEU A 310 10.61 -1.90 -13.86
N PHE A 311 10.87 -0.74 -13.26
CA PHE A 311 11.98 0.11 -13.70
C PHE A 311 13.18 -0.02 -12.77
N GLU A 312 13.02 0.29 -11.47
CA GLU A 312 14.15 0.34 -10.56
C GLU A 312 14.80 -1.04 -10.36
N LEU A 313 14.00 -2.11 -10.10
CA LEU A 313 14.60 -3.43 -9.93
C LEU A 313 14.96 -4.08 -11.27
N ASP A 314 14.03 -4.11 -12.25
CA ASP A 314 14.26 -4.88 -13.48
C ASP A 314 15.20 -4.16 -14.45
N GLN A 315 15.04 -2.84 -14.66
CA GLN A 315 15.78 -2.09 -15.68
C GLN A 315 17.01 -1.35 -15.15
N GLU A 316 17.05 -0.99 -13.86
CA GLU A 316 18.26 -0.43 -13.27
C GLU A 316 19.07 -1.54 -12.58
N VAL A 317 18.63 -2.07 -11.46
CA VAL A 317 19.43 -2.97 -10.60
C VAL A 317 19.85 -4.26 -11.33
N ILE A 318 18.90 -4.99 -11.93
CA ILE A 318 19.18 -6.28 -12.60
C ILE A 318 19.97 -6.05 -13.88
N HIS A 319 19.62 -5.06 -14.68
CA HIS A 319 20.35 -4.76 -15.92
C HIS A 319 21.79 -4.30 -15.65
N GLU A 320 21.99 -3.44 -14.64
CA GLU A 320 23.32 -2.97 -14.25
C GLU A 320 24.20 -4.08 -13.65
N ALA A 321 23.59 -5.07 -12.98
CA ALA A 321 24.29 -6.25 -12.50
C ALA A 321 24.94 -7.07 -13.64
N GLY A 322 24.39 -7.00 -14.86
CA GLY A 322 24.97 -7.57 -16.07
C GLY A 322 25.13 -9.10 -16.05
N HIS A 323 24.41 -9.81 -15.18
CA HIS A 323 24.54 -11.26 -15.02
C HIS A 323 23.16 -11.97 -15.03
N PRO A 324 22.99 -13.04 -15.85
CA PRO A 324 21.71 -13.73 -16.01
C PRO A 324 21.21 -14.47 -14.75
N GLY A 325 22.09 -14.67 -13.78
CA GLY A 325 21.76 -15.26 -12.47
C GLY A 325 21.15 -14.27 -11.50
N VAL A 326 21.13 -12.97 -11.80
CA VAL A 326 20.42 -11.96 -11.00
C VAL A 326 19.01 -11.82 -11.55
N LYS A 327 18.02 -12.20 -10.74
CA LYS A 327 16.60 -12.29 -11.16
C LYS A 327 15.69 -11.65 -10.11
N ARG A 328 14.46 -11.35 -10.48
CA ARG A 328 13.41 -10.89 -9.55
C ARG A 328 12.31 -11.95 -9.43
N ALA A 329 11.87 -12.23 -8.21
CA ALA A 329 10.64 -12.96 -7.98
C ALA A 329 9.44 -12.11 -8.42
N GLU A 330 8.41 -12.74 -8.98
CA GLU A 330 7.22 -12.05 -9.45
C GLU A 330 6.53 -11.28 -8.31
N SER A 331 5.96 -10.12 -8.63
CA SER A 331 5.11 -9.37 -7.71
C SER A 331 3.78 -10.11 -7.50
N LEU A 332 3.06 -9.75 -6.42
CA LEU A 332 1.83 -10.45 -6.04
C LEU A 332 0.69 -10.29 -7.07
N ASN A 333 0.58 -9.11 -7.70
CA ASN A 333 -0.30 -8.84 -8.84
C ASN A 333 -1.70 -9.49 -8.75
N GLY A 334 -1.99 -10.40 -9.67
CA GLY A 334 -3.25 -11.15 -9.75
C GLY A 334 -3.20 -12.54 -9.12
N SER A 335 -2.22 -12.84 -8.26
CA SER A 335 -2.10 -14.14 -7.61
C SER A 335 -3.39 -14.54 -6.89
N PRO A 336 -3.99 -15.70 -7.22
CA PRO A 336 -5.21 -16.17 -6.55
C PRO A 336 -5.04 -16.33 -5.04
N ILE A 337 -3.86 -16.75 -4.59
CA ILE A 337 -3.53 -16.90 -3.16
C ILE A 337 -3.52 -15.54 -2.49
N PHE A 338 -2.93 -14.54 -3.13
CA PHE A 338 -2.90 -13.18 -2.60
C PHE A 338 -4.30 -12.57 -2.55
N ILE A 339 -5.12 -12.75 -3.58
CA ILE A 339 -6.52 -12.29 -3.59
C ILE A 339 -7.34 -12.96 -2.49
N GLN A 340 -7.17 -14.27 -2.29
CA GLN A 340 -7.79 -14.99 -1.16
C GLN A 340 -7.31 -14.40 0.18
N ALA A 341 -6.02 -14.12 0.33
CA ALA A 341 -5.49 -13.50 1.54
C ALA A 341 -6.12 -12.13 1.83
N LEU A 342 -6.33 -11.29 0.81
CA LEU A 342 -7.04 -10.01 0.96
C LEU A 342 -8.47 -10.22 1.45
N ALA A 343 -9.16 -11.22 0.91
CA ALA A 343 -10.53 -11.56 1.34
C ALA A 343 -10.56 -12.08 2.77
N ASP A 344 -9.61 -12.90 3.18
CA ASP A 344 -9.50 -13.44 4.53
C ASP A 344 -9.22 -12.34 5.56
N ILE A 345 -8.33 -11.39 5.22
CA ILE A 345 -8.04 -10.21 6.05
C ILE A 345 -9.31 -9.37 6.24
N ALA A 346 -10.00 -9.06 5.13
CA ALA A 346 -11.23 -8.27 5.15
C ALA A 346 -12.35 -8.99 5.91
N TYR A 347 -12.51 -10.29 5.72
CA TYR A 347 -13.48 -11.11 6.42
C TYR A 347 -13.24 -11.12 7.94
N ALA A 348 -11.99 -11.33 8.35
CA ALA A 348 -11.62 -11.28 9.77
C ALA A 348 -11.90 -9.90 10.38
N HIS A 349 -11.62 -8.82 9.66
CA HIS A 349 -11.90 -7.45 10.09
C HIS A 349 -13.40 -7.19 10.23
N LEU A 350 -14.21 -7.59 9.25
CA LEU A 350 -15.66 -7.39 9.27
C LEU A 350 -16.35 -8.14 10.41
N ARG A 351 -15.80 -9.30 10.82
CA ARG A 351 -16.31 -10.09 11.95
C ARG A 351 -15.74 -9.68 13.30
N GLY A 352 -14.55 -9.10 13.32
CA GLY A 352 -13.83 -8.78 14.55
C GLY A 352 -14.48 -7.68 15.40
N GLY A 353 -15.33 -6.85 14.79
CA GLY A 353 -16.00 -5.74 15.48
C GLY A 353 -15.07 -4.59 15.89
N GLU A 354 -13.78 -4.67 15.56
CA GLU A 354 -12.80 -3.61 15.82
C GLU A 354 -12.71 -2.66 14.62
N SER A 355 -12.59 -1.34 14.89
CA SER A 355 -12.49 -0.34 13.83
C SER A 355 -11.10 -0.22 13.22
N CYS A 356 -10.07 -0.70 13.90
CA CYS A 356 -8.67 -0.66 13.45
C CYS A 356 -7.81 -1.63 14.27
N SER A 357 -6.52 -1.75 13.91
CA SER A 357 -5.58 -2.52 14.72
C SER A 357 -5.37 -1.89 16.11
N LYS A 358 -5.03 -2.71 17.11
CA LYS A 358 -4.67 -2.22 18.46
C LYS A 358 -3.52 -1.22 18.45
N GLN A 359 -2.63 -1.32 17.45
CA GLN A 359 -1.48 -0.41 17.31
C GLN A 359 -1.86 0.97 16.76
N MET A 360 -3.02 1.10 16.11
CA MET A 360 -3.46 2.36 15.49
C MET A 360 -3.56 3.50 16.50
N GLY A 361 -4.05 3.22 17.72
CA GLY A 361 -4.17 4.19 18.79
C GLY A 361 -2.84 4.66 19.39
N LEU A 362 -1.75 3.92 19.15
CA LEU A 362 -0.44 4.25 19.69
C LEU A 362 0.17 5.40 18.86
N ARG A 363 0.57 6.46 19.56
CA ARG A 363 1.26 7.59 18.94
C ARG A 363 2.73 7.26 18.75
N CYS A 364 3.30 7.57 17.56
CA CYS A 364 4.75 7.51 17.36
C CYS A 364 5.43 8.46 18.34
N GLN A 365 6.37 7.99 19.13
CA GLN A 365 6.90 8.69 20.30
C GLN A 365 7.52 10.06 20.00
N GLY A 366 8.19 10.20 18.85
CA GLY A 366 8.79 11.47 18.39
C GLY A 366 7.88 12.31 17.50
N CYS A 367 6.63 11.88 17.24
CA CYS A 367 5.75 12.57 16.31
C CYS A 367 4.96 13.71 16.97
N LYS A 368 4.91 14.87 16.30
CA LYS A 368 4.16 16.07 16.73
C LYS A 368 2.98 16.41 15.80
N SER A 369 2.63 15.56 14.82
CA SER A 369 1.55 15.81 13.88
C SER A 369 0.18 15.71 14.54
N GLU A 370 -0.47 16.84 14.75
CA GLU A 370 -1.83 16.92 15.31
C GLU A 370 -2.86 16.29 14.35
N ARG A 371 -2.73 16.53 13.05
CA ARG A 371 -3.60 15.95 12.03
C ARG A 371 -3.58 14.42 12.07
N CYS A 372 -2.41 13.81 12.19
CA CYS A 372 -2.27 12.36 12.32
C CYS A 372 -2.89 11.86 13.64
N LEU A 373 -2.77 12.62 14.72
CA LEU A 373 -3.39 12.29 16.00
C LEU A 373 -4.92 12.34 15.93
N GLU A 374 -5.49 13.37 15.31
CA GLU A 374 -6.94 13.49 15.11
C GLU A 374 -7.50 12.32 14.29
N GLN A 375 -6.85 12.01 13.17
CA GLN A 375 -7.21 10.88 12.31
C GLN A 375 -7.17 9.55 13.08
N LYS A 376 -6.13 9.30 13.86
CA LYS A 376 -6.03 8.09 14.69
C LYS A 376 -7.14 8.03 15.74
N LYS A 377 -7.43 9.13 16.42
CA LYS A 377 -8.54 9.21 17.39
C LYS A 377 -9.89 8.92 16.73
N PHE A 378 -10.10 9.40 15.50
CA PHE A 378 -11.30 9.12 14.75
C PHE A 378 -11.49 7.61 14.55
N PHE A 379 -10.52 6.92 13.97
CA PHE A 379 -10.64 5.48 13.69
C PHE A 379 -10.74 4.65 14.97
N VAL A 380 -9.96 4.95 16.01
CA VAL A 380 -10.06 4.26 17.30
C VAL A 380 -11.45 4.46 17.92
N GLY A 381 -12.04 5.65 17.78
CA GLY A 381 -13.38 5.95 18.29
C GLY A 381 -14.52 5.24 17.57
N GLN A 382 -14.28 4.69 16.37
CA GLN A 382 -15.31 3.94 15.61
C GLN A 382 -15.58 2.54 16.15
N SER A 383 -14.72 1.98 17.01
CA SER A 383 -14.86 0.60 17.52
C SER A 383 -16.23 0.34 18.16
N ASN A 384 -16.76 1.32 18.87
CA ASN A 384 -18.08 1.20 19.55
C ASN A 384 -19.27 1.19 18.56
N LEU A 385 -19.07 1.68 17.33
CA LEU A 385 -20.11 1.74 16.30
C LEU A 385 -20.21 0.44 15.49
N LEU A 386 -19.14 -0.34 15.45
CA LEU A 386 -19.09 -1.60 14.70
C LEU A 386 -19.58 -2.81 15.50
N SER A 387 -19.66 -2.69 16.83
CA SER A 387 -20.08 -3.76 17.74
C SER A 387 -21.61 -3.84 17.95
N VAL A 388 -22.40 -3.00 17.29
CA VAL A 388 -23.85 -2.96 17.40
C VAL A 388 -24.51 -3.72 16.28
#